data_793f6fba642ef173f6842231378942fc
#
_entry.id   793f6fba642ef173f6842231378942fc
#
_cell.length_a   1.000
_cell.length_b   1.000
_cell.length_c   1.000
_cell.angle_alpha   90.00
_cell.angle_beta   90.00
_cell.angle_gamma   90.00
#
_symmetry.space_group_name_H-M   'P 1'
#
loop_
_entity.id
_entity.type
_entity.pdbx_description
1 polymer ?
#
loop_
_entity_poly.entity_id
_entity_poly.type
_entity_poly.pdbx_seq_one_letter_code
_entity_poly.pdbx_strand_id
1 'polypeptide(L)'
;GGILPGIIKKNEAKLKKRPDDQKLILETGSYYVMEANAFVQGPASILPPEKYAERDAEYQKAKALYLRGVEILEDGLEKRQPGILQAARGAAGGGTADSEAPAGFEQLTAEDVPYIYWLTAGVLSAFSIDPLDLSTGMKVGEVSALIKYAYRLDPDFNDGALDDFFILYYASLPEAMGGDLALAKEHYERALEKTRGLSSGPYVSWAQAVCIPAQNFPEFKYNLSEALKINVNKNPSNKLLNVLAQRKARYLLDNADIYFIDTDDREQE
;
A
#
# COMPACT_ATOMS: atom_id res chain seq x y z
N GLY A 1 -12.62 11.71 17.20
CA GLY A 1 -12.22 12.05 15.85
C GLY A 1 -10.76 12.45 15.82
N GLY A 2 -9.97 11.88 14.91
CA GLY A 2 -8.56 12.18 14.82
C GLY A 2 -8.26 13.61 14.35
N ILE A 3 -7.01 14.02 14.46
CA ILE A 3 -6.53 15.35 14.03
C ILE A 3 -6.55 15.45 12.48
N LEU A 4 -6.34 14.34 11.80
CA LEU A 4 -6.14 14.28 10.33
C LEU A 4 -7.36 14.76 9.52
N PRO A 5 -8.63 14.42 9.84
CA PRO A 5 -9.79 14.97 9.14
C PRO A 5 -9.88 16.50 9.19
N GLY A 6 -9.48 17.09 10.32
CA GLY A 6 -9.42 18.55 10.47
C GLY A 6 -8.36 19.21 9.58
N ILE A 7 -7.20 18.54 9.42
CA ILE A 7 -6.13 18.98 8.54
C ILE A 7 -6.57 18.87 7.08
N ILE A 8 -7.15 17.74 6.69
CA ILE A 8 -7.68 17.50 5.33
C ILE A 8 -8.67 18.61 4.95
N LYS A 9 -9.67 18.87 5.79
CA LYS A 9 -10.66 19.95 5.56
C LYS A 9 -10.01 21.32 5.36
N LYS A 10 -9.00 21.64 6.19
CA LYS A 10 -8.21 22.88 6.05
C LYS A 10 -7.46 22.93 4.72
N ASN A 11 -6.84 21.82 4.33
CA ASN A 11 -6.08 21.73 3.10
C ASN A 11 -6.98 21.86 1.86
N GLU A 12 -8.13 21.21 1.83
CA GLU A 12 -9.11 21.40 0.76
C GLU A 12 -9.55 22.87 0.61
N ALA A 13 -9.82 23.54 1.74
CA ALA A 13 -10.17 24.96 1.69
C ALA A 13 -9.03 25.85 1.14
N LYS A 14 -7.78 25.46 1.35
CA LYS A 14 -6.61 26.14 0.76
C LYS A 14 -6.44 25.79 -0.72
N LEU A 15 -6.67 24.52 -1.12
CA LEU A 15 -6.60 24.09 -2.52
C LEU A 15 -7.60 24.83 -3.41
N LYS A 16 -8.80 25.14 -2.91
CA LYS A 16 -9.76 26.01 -3.63
C LYS A 16 -9.19 27.38 -3.97
N LYS A 17 -8.25 27.89 -3.18
CA LYS A 17 -7.61 29.21 -3.39
C LYS A 17 -6.26 29.09 -4.13
N ARG A 18 -5.64 27.95 -4.06
CA ARG A 18 -4.32 27.66 -4.65
C ARG A 18 -4.35 26.27 -5.30
N PRO A 19 -5.08 26.11 -6.43
CA PRO A 19 -5.32 24.79 -7.05
C PRO A 19 -4.06 24.16 -7.65
N ASP A 20 -3.01 24.94 -7.87
CA ASP A 20 -1.75 24.47 -8.47
C ASP A 20 -0.58 24.36 -7.46
N ASP A 21 -0.87 24.50 -6.15
CA ASP A 21 0.09 24.31 -5.09
C ASP A 21 0.44 22.83 -4.95
N GLN A 22 1.50 22.41 -5.62
CA GLN A 22 1.90 21.00 -5.74
C GLN A 22 2.14 20.34 -4.38
N LYS A 23 2.81 21.04 -3.47
CA LYS A 23 3.02 20.52 -2.11
C LYS A 23 1.68 20.25 -1.39
N LEU A 24 0.75 21.19 -1.50
CA LEU A 24 -0.55 21.09 -0.86
C LEU A 24 -1.42 20.00 -1.49
N ILE A 25 -1.31 19.80 -2.80
CA ILE A 25 -1.97 18.70 -3.53
C ILE A 25 -1.47 17.36 -3.00
N LEU A 26 -0.14 17.15 -2.99
CA LEU A 26 0.46 15.91 -2.50
C LEU A 26 0.08 15.62 -1.04
N GLU A 27 0.21 16.62 -0.16
CA GLU A 27 -0.17 16.50 1.25
C GLU A 27 -1.66 16.13 1.41
N THR A 28 -2.55 16.77 0.65
CA THR A 28 -3.98 16.52 0.79
C THR A 28 -4.36 15.13 0.30
N GLY A 29 -3.89 14.74 -0.89
CA GLY A 29 -4.16 13.44 -1.47
C GLY A 29 -3.60 12.29 -0.61
N SER A 30 -2.34 12.41 -0.18
CA SER A 30 -1.72 11.42 0.70
C SER A 30 -2.42 11.30 2.07
N TYR A 31 -2.89 12.41 2.62
CA TYR A 31 -3.63 12.38 3.89
C TYR A 31 -5.00 11.70 3.77
N TYR A 32 -5.68 11.82 2.64
CA TYR A 32 -6.90 11.05 2.37
C TYR A 32 -6.63 9.54 2.34
N VAL A 33 -5.56 9.12 1.63
CA VAL A 33 -5.16 7.71 1.58
C VAL A 33 -4.75 7.20 2.97
N MET A 34 -4.02 8.01 3.72
CA MET A 34 -3.56 7.70 5.08
C MET A 34 -4.73 7.58 6.06
N GLU A 35 -5.69 8.52 6.02
CA GLU A 35 -6.91 8.48 6.85
C GLU A 35 -7.71 7.20 6.55
N ALA A 36 -7.92 6.90 5.26
CA ALA A 36 -8.63 5.71 4.84
C ALA A 36 -7.96 4.43 5.37
N ASN A 37 -6.66 4.30 5.19
CA ASN A 37 -5.91 3.10 5.58
C ASN A 37 -5.78 2.95 7.10
N ALA A 38 -5.15 3.95 7.75
CA ALA A 38 -4.73 3.82 9.14
C ALA A 38 -5.88 3.98 10.15
N PHE A 39 -6.90 4.79 9.81
CA PHE A 39 -7.92 5.21 10.79
C PHE A 39 -9.33 4.74 10.45
N VAL A 40 -9.57 4.23 9.24
CA VAL A 40 -10.87 3.67 8.84
C VAL A 40 -10.75 2.17 8.51
N GLN A 41 -10.05 1.80 7.44
CA GLN A 41 -9.93 0.39 7.01
C GLN A 41 -9.16 -0.46 8.03
N GLY A 42 -8.03 0.04 8.53
CA GLY A 42 -7.20 -0.69 9.48
C GLY A 42 -7.96 -1.11 10.74
N PRO A 43 -8.62 -0.20 11.48
CA PRO A 43 -9.48 -0.56 12.60
C PRO A 43 -10.64 -1.49 12.23
N ALA A 44 -11.27 -1.28 11.07
CA ALA A 44 -12.36 -2.13 10.60
C ALA A 44 -11.88 -3.57 10.28
N SER A 45 -10.66 -3.70 9.78
CA SER A 45 -10.09 -5.01 9.41
C SER A 45 -9.84 -5.96 10.60
N ILE A 46 -9.90 -5.43 11.81
CA ILE A 46 -9.71 -6.18 13.06
C ILE A 46 -11.00 -6.25 13.89
N LEU A 47 -12.15 -5.92 13.30
CA LEU A 47 -13.44 -6.15 13.96
C LEU A 47 -13.76 -7.65 14.00
N PRO A 48 -14.40 -8.12 15.08
CA PRO A 48 -14.85 -9.50 15.18
C PRO A 48 -15.73 -9.92 13.98
N PRO A 49 -15.69 -11.19 13.57
CA PRO A 49 -16.44 -11.69 12.39
C PRO A 49 -17.94 -11.37 12.41
N GLU A 50 -18.59 -11.42 13.56
CA GLU A 50 -20.02 -11.13 13.75
C GLU A 50 -20.39 -9.68 13.46
N LYS A 51 -19.41 -8.78 13.46
CA LYS A 51 -19.56 -7.34 13.12
C LYS A 51 -19.36 -7.05 11.63
N TYR A 52 -19.66 -8.01 10.76
CA TYR A 52 -19.41 -7.88 9.33
C TYR A 52 -20.07 -6.65 8.69
N ALA A 53 -21.30 -6.32 9.11
CA ALA A 53 -22.04 -5.17 8.57
C ALA A 53 -21.40 -3.82 8.98
N GLU A 54 -20.88 -3.73 10.21
CA GLU A 54 -20.11 -2.57 10.68
C GLU A 54 -18.80 -2.45 9.90
N ARG A 55 -18.09 -3.56 9.71
CA ARG A 55 -16.86 -3.63 8.92
C ARG A 55 -17.08 -3.22 7.48
N ASP A 56 -18.15 -3.71 6.82
CA ASP A 56 -18.47 -3.36 5.45
C ASP A 56 -18.78 -1.86 5.30
N ALA A 57 -19.57 -1.29 6.21
CA ALA A 57 -19.87 0.15 6.21
C ALA A 57 -18.59 1.01 6.33
N GLU A 58 -17.66 0.63 7.21
CA GLU A 58 -16.37 1.32 7.33
C GLU A 58 -15.48 1.10 6.09
N TYR A 59 -15.54 -0.06 5.44
CA TYR A 59 -14.82 -0.31 4.19
C TYR A 59 -15.34 0.57 3.05
N GLN A 60 -16.66 0.73 2.91
CA GLN A 60 -17.22 1.64 1.90
C GLN A 60 -16.82 3.10 2.16
N LYS A 61 -16.79 3.51 3.42
CA LYS A 61 -16.27 4.82 3.81
C LYS A 61 -14.78 4.97 3.48
N ALA A 62 -13.96 3.95 3.76
CA ALA A 62 -12.54 3.94 3.39
C ALA A 62 -12.37 4.05 1.87
N LYS A 63 -13.14 3.27 1.08
CA LYS A 63 -13.12 3.33 -0.39
C LYS A 63 -13.40 4.76 -0.89
N ALA A 64 -14.41 5.44 -0.35
CA ALA A 64 -14.73 6.81 -0.74
C ALA A 64 -13.57 7.78 -0.44
N LEU A 65 -12.89 7.63 0.71
CA LEU A 65 -11.72 8.44 1.05
C LEU A 65 -10.52 8.15 0.13
N TYR A 66 -10.25 6.87 -0.18
CA TYR A 66 -9.21 6.49 -1.13
C TYR A 66 -9.44 7.13 -2.49
N LEU A 67 -10.65 7.00 -3.04
CA LEU A 67 -10.98 7.55 -4.35
C LEU A 67 -10.89 9.08 -4.37
N ARG A 68 -11.23 9.76 -3.27
CA ARG A 68 -11.02 11.21 -3.15
C ARG A 68 -9.54 11.58 -3.15
N GLY A 69 -8.70 10.82 -2.46
CA GLY A 69 -7.24 10.98 -2.49
C GLY A 69 -6.66 10.74 -3.88
N VAL A 70 -7.12 9.69 -4.56
CA VAL A 70 -6.75 9.35 -5.94
C VAL A 70 -7.05 10.51 -6.89
N GLU A 71 -8.27 11.07 -6.86
CA GLU A 71 -8.67 12.20 -7.70
C GLU A 71 -7.72 13.40 -7.56
N ILE A 72 -7.37 13.76 -6.32
CA ILE A 72 -6.47 14.87 -6.02
C ILE A 72 -5.05 14.60 -6.53
N LEU A 73 -4.56 13.36 -6.36
CA LEU A 73 -3.21 12.96 -6.76
C LEU A 73 -3.07 12.83 -8.29
N GLU A 74 -4.11 12.34 -8.98
CA GLU A 74 -4.17 12.32 -10.45
C GLU A 74 -4.09 13.74 -11.02
N ASP A 75 -4.91 14.67 -10.52
CA ASP A 75 -4.87 16.08 -10.93
C ASP A 75 -3.48 16.69 -10.69
N GLY A 76 -2.87 16.41 -9.53
CA GLY A 76 -1.53 16.90 -9.21
C GLY A 76 -0.45 16.34 -10.12
N LEU A 77 -0.47 15.03 -10.37
CA LEU A 77 0.52 14.37 -11.23
C LEU A 77 0.37 14.82 -12.68
N GLU A 78 -0.86 14.95 -13.20
CA GLU A 78 -1.12 15.43 -14.56
C GLU A 78 -0.69 16.89 -14.74
N LYS A 79 -0.86 17.76 -13.73
CA LYS A 79 -0.36 19.14 -13.74
C LYS A 79 1.16 19.22 -13.74
N ARG A 80 1.83 18.30 -13.06
CA ARG A 80 3.30 18.22 -13.05
C ARG A 80 3.86 17.66 -14.34
N GLN A 81 3.21 16.64 -14.87
CA GLN A 81 3.66 15.85 -16.03
C GLN A 81 2.49 15.69 -17.00
N PRO A 82 2.20 16.70 -17.83
CA PRO A 82 1.06 16.68 -18.74
C PRO A 82 1.08 15.48 -19.68
N GLY A 83 -0.05 14.75 -19.75
CA GLY A 83 -0.20 13.56 -20.57
C GLY A 83 0.25 12.25 -19.90
N ILE A 84 0.70 12.30 -18.64
CA ILE A 84 1.23 11.11 -17.95
C ILE A 84 0.15 10.05 -17.69
N LEU A 85 -1.07 10.46 -17.37
CA LEU A 85 -2.16 9.51 -17.14
C LEU A 85 -2.57 8.82 -18.46
N GLN A 86 -2.48 9.51 -19.59
CA GLN A 86 -2.70 8.88 -20.90
C GLN A 86 -1.57 7.91 -21.23
N ALA A 87 -0.32 8.27 -20.97
CA ALA A 87 0.83 7.38 -21.16
C ALA A 87 0.70 6.11 -20.29
N ALA A 88 0.27 6.26 -19.03
CA ALA A 88 0.03 5.15 -18.12
C ALA A 88 -1.05 4.18 -18.63
N ARG A 89 -2.15 4.70 -19.19
CA ARG A 89 -3.18 3.87 -19.87
C ARG A 89 -2.60 3.08 -21.05
N GLY A 90 -1.75 3.71 -21.86
CA GLY A 90 -1.06 3.04 -22.95
C GLY A 90 -0.13 1.92 -22.49
N ALA A 91 0.53 2.11 -21.36
CA ALA A 91 1.45 1.14 -20.78
C ALA A 91 0.73 -0.03 -20.06
N ALA A 92 -0.51 0.16 -19.61
CA ALA A 92 -1.27 -0.83 -18.83
C ALA A 92 -1.55 -2.16 -19.56
N GLY A 93 -1.54 -2.18 -20.89
CA GLY A 93 -1.79 -3.38 -21.70
C GLY A 93 -0.54 -4.01 -22.32
N GLY A 94 0.61 -3.38 -22.19
CA GLY A 94 1.87 -3.82 -22.79
C GLY A 94 2.79 -4.41 -21.73
N GLY A 95 3.16 -5.68 -21.88
CA GLY A 95 4.33 -6.23 -21.22
C GLY A 95 5.56 -5.49 -21.74
N THR A 96 5.91 -4.37 -21.17
CA THR A 96 7.19 -3.72 -21.42
C THR A 96 8.26 -4.63 -20.85
N ALA A 97 9.17 -5.09 -21.72
CA ALA A 97 10.43 -5.68 -21.27
C ALA A 97 11.03 -4.72 -20.23
N ASP A 98 11.54 -5.26 -19.12
CA ASP A 98 12.03 -4.49 -17.96
C ASP A 98 13.15 -3.47 -18.27
N SER A 99 13.56 -3.34 -19.53
CA SER A 99 14.71 -2.56 -19.96
C SER A 99 14.40 -1.16 -20.49
N GLU A 100 13.19 -0.90 -21.01
CA GLU A 100 12.86 0.40 -21.61
C GLU A 100 11.74 1.12 -20.86
N ALA A 101 11.86 2.47 -20.78
CA ALA A 101 10.80 3.29 -20.22
C ALA A 101 9.58 3.24 -21.14
N PRO A 102 8.35 3.04 -20.60
CA PRO A 102 7.17 3.22 -21.43
C PRO A 102 7.13 4.60 -22.06
N ALA A 103 6.62 4.68 -23.29
CA ALA A 103 6.53 5.96 -24.00
C ALA A 103 5.75 6.98 -23.14
N GLY A 104 6.34 8.18 -22.98
CA GLY A 104 5.79 9.25 -22.15
C GLY A 104 6.19 9.21 -20.67
N PHE A 105 6.94 8.19 -20.23
CA PHE A 105 7.44 8.13 -18.84
C PHE A 105 8.82 8.80 -18.69
N GLU A 106 9.48 9.14 -19.78
CA GLU A 106 10.82 9.76 -19.80
C GLU A 106 10.86 11.10 -19.06
N GLN A 107 9.72 11.76 -18.96
CA GLN A 107 9.57 13.02 -18.23
C GLN A 107 9.50 12.85 -16.70
N LEU A 108 9.20 11.64 -16.21
CA LEU A 108 9.10 11.38 -14.76
C LEU A 108 10.48 11.43 -14.10
N THR A 109 10.50 11.95 -12.88
CA THR A 109 11.69 12.09 -12.05
C THR A 109 11.46 11.53 -10.65
N ALA A 110 12.50 11.44 -9.82
CA ALA A 110 12.38 11.05 -8.43
C ALA A 110 11.41 11.94 -7.62
N GLU A 111 11.23 13.20 -8.03
CA GLU A 111 10.26 14.11 -7.37
C GLU A 111 8.79 13.72 -7.61
N ASP A 112 8.51 12.89 -8.60
CA ASP A 112 7.16 12.41 -8.92
C ASP A 112 6.83 11.11 -8.16
N VAL A 113 7.83 10.41 -7.63
CA VAL A 113 7.67 9.14 -6.90
C VAL A 113 6.67 9.24 -5.74
N PRO A 114 6.66 10.29 -4.90
CA PRO A 114 5.65 10.44 -3.84
C PRO A 114 4.21 10.47 -4.36
N TYR A 115 3.96 11.14 -5.50
CA TYR A 115 2.63 11.16 -6.12
C TYR A 115 2.22 9.77 -6.59
N ILE A 116 3.12 9.10 -7.31
CA ILE A 116 2.89 7.76 -7.86
C ILE A 116 2.65 6.76 -6.74
N TYR A 117 3.44 6.81 -5.66
CA TYR A 117 3.28 5.92 -4.51
C TYR A 117 1.90 6.05 -3.86
N TRP A 118 1.48 7.26 -3.51
CA TRP A 118 0.20 7.48 -2.85
C TRP A 118 -1.00 7.25 -3.79
N LEU A 119 -0.86 7.59 -5.06
CA LEU A 119 -1.86 7.29 -6.10
C LEU A 119 -2.07 5.78 -6.20
N THR A 120 -0.98 5.02 -6.33
CA THR A 120 -1.03 3.56 -6.43
C THR A 120 -1.61 2.93 -5.17
N ALA A 121 -1.17 3.37 -4.00
CA ALA A 121 -1.71 2.89 -2.72
C ALA A 121 -3.22 3.14 -2.62
N GLY A 122 -3.70 4.32 -3.04
CA GLY A 122 -5.12 4.65 -3.05
C GLY A 122 -5.94 3.79 -4.00
N VAL A 123 -5.48 3.61 -5.24
CA VAL A 123 -6.17 2.78 -6.25
C VAL A 123 -6.24 1.33 -5.82
N LEU A 124 -5.12 0.72 -5.42
CA LEU A 124 -5.10 -0.70 -5.06
C LEU A 124 -5.86 -0.99 -3.77
N SER A 125 -5.84 -0.06 -2.80
CA SER A 125 -6.64 -0.20 -1.59
C SER A 125 -8.14 -0.08 -1.88
N ALA A 126 -8.56 0.85 -2.74
CA ALA A 126 -9.96 0.96 -3.17
C ALA A 126 -10.41 -0.30 -3.92
N PHE A 127 -9.57 -0.81 -4.83
CA PHE A 127 -9.82 -2.04 -5.57
C PHE A 127 -9.90 -3.27 -4.66
N SER A 128 -9.06 -3.38 -3.64
CA SER A 128 -9.12 -4.49 -2.68
C SER A 128 -10.43 -4.55 -1.87
N ILE A 129 -11.08 -3.41 -1.68
CA ILE A 129 -12.40 -3.34 -1.02
C ILE A 129 -13.52 -3.78 -1.96
N ASP A 130 -13.44 -3.40 -3.22
CA ASP A 130 -14.47 -3.69 -4.23
C ASP A 130 -13.84 -4.07 -5.57
N PRO A 131 -13.39 -5.33 -5.73
CA PRO A 131 -12.76 -5.80 -6.97
C PRO A 131 -13.71 -5.86 -8.18
N LEU A 132 -15.00 -5.71 -7.96
CA LEU A 132 -16.01 -5.68 -9.03
C LEU A 132 -16.27 -4.27 -9.58
N ASP A 133 -15.70 -3.24 -8.97
CA ASP A 133 -15.74 -1.88 -9.50
C ASP A 133 -14.82 -1.75 -10.73
N LEU A 134 -15.44 -1.81 -11.91
CA LEU A 134 -14.72 -1.74 -13.19
C LEU A 134 -13.92 -0.45 -13.35
N SER A 135 -14.41 0.66 -12.80
CA SER A 135 -13.73 1.96 -12.92
C SER A 135 -12.41 1.98 -12.16
N THR A 136 -12.39 1.41 -10.97
CA THR A 136 -11.17 1.23 -10.17
C THR A 136 -10.29 0.14 -10.78
N GLY A 137 -10.88 -0.97 -11.26
CA GLY A 137 -10.17 -2.07 -11.89
C GLY A 137 -9.35 -1.65 -13.12
N MET A 138 -9.89 -0.77 -13.98
CA MET A 138 -9.15 -0.24 -15.12
C MET A 138 -7.90 0.55 -14.70
N LYS A 139 -7.93 1.24 -13.57
CA LYS A 139 -6.78 2.00 -13.07
C LYS A 139 -5.66 1.12 -12.52
N VAL A 140 -5.93 -0.13 -12.15
CA VAL A 140 -4.91 -1.04 -11.59
C VAL A 140 -3.74 -1.22 -12.55
N GLY A 141 -3.99 -1.45 -13.84
CA GLY A 141 -2.93 -1.56 -14.83
C GLY A 141 -2.12 -0.26 -15.00
N GLU A 142 -2.80 0.90 -14.99
CA GLU A 142 -2.18 2.23 -15.13
C GLU A 142 -1.20 2.48 -13.97
N VAL A 143 -1.66 2.33 -12.72
CA VAL A 143 -0.81 2.57 -11.54
C VAL A 143 0.27 1.51 -11.37
N SER A 144 0.04 0.27 -11.86
CA SER A 144 1.06 -0.78 -11.87
C SER A 144 2.24 -0.43 -12.78
N ALA A 145 1.99 0.14 -13.95
CA ALA A 145 3.04 0.63 -14.83
C ALA A 145 3.82 1.80 -14.19
N LEU A 146 3.10 2.76 -13.60
CA LEU A 146 3.69 3.91 -12.92
C LEU A 146 4.58 3.51 -11.74
N ILE A 147 4.11 2.62 -10.85
CA ILE A 147 4.86 2.28 -9.63
C ILE A 147 6.12 1.45 -9.94
N LYS A 148 6.07 0.57 -10.95
CA LYS A 148 7.26 -0.15 -11.41
C LYS A 148 8.32 0.80 -11.95
N TYR A 149 7.90 1.83 -12.69
CA TYR A 149 8.82 2.86 -13.16
C TYR A 149 9.33 3.75 -12.03
N ALA A 150 8.49 4.12 -11.08
CA ALA A 150 8.87 4.88 -9.90
C ALA A 150 9.96 4.17 -9.07
N TYR A 151 9.89 2.84 -8.96
CA TYR A 151 10.93 2.04 -8.29
C TYR A 151 12.31 2.20 -8.97
N ARG A 152 12.34 2.37 -10.30
CA ARG A 152 13.59 2.62 -11.03
C ARG A 152 14.13 4.03 -10.82
N LEU A 153 13.25 5.00 -10.56
CA LEU A 153 13.62 6.40 -10.32
C LEU A 153 14.15 6.63 -8.90
N ASP A 154 13.55 5.99 -7.92
CA ASP A 154 13.94 6.11 -6.50
C ASP A 154 13.64 4.81 -5.74
N PRO A 155 14.52 3.80 -5.84
CA PRO A 155 14.33 2.52 -5.16
C PRO A 155 14.41 2.66 -3.62
N ASP A 156 14.99 3.74 -3.10
CA ASP A 156 15.19 3.96 -1.67
C ASP A 156 14.11 4.86 -1.04
N PHE A 157 13.10 5.19 -1.81
CA PHE A 157 11.99 6.03 -1.36
C PHE A 157 11.46 5.59 0.02
N ASN A 158 11.44 6.55 0.98
CA ASN A 158 10.98 6.34 2.35
C ASN A 158 11.54 5.06 3.01
N ASP A 159 12.85 4.88 2.95
CA ASP A 159 13.56 3.75 3.59
C ASP A 159 13.01 2.38 3.17
N GLY A 160 12.67 2.19 1.90
CA GLY A 160 12.18 0.92 1.36
C GLY A 160 10.66 0.75 1.37
N ALA A 161 9.89 1.85 1.43
CA ALA A 161 8.44 1.78 1.35
C ALA A 161 7.93 1.16 0.05
N LEU A 162 8.67 1.31 -1.06
CA LEU A 162 8.34 0.65 -2.32
C LEU A 162 8.61 -0.86 -2.25
N ASP A 163 9.64 -1.30 -1.52
CA ASP A 163 9.88 -2.72 -1.34
C ASP A 163 8.78 -3.37 -0.50
N ASP A 164 8.36 -2.74 0.62
CA ASP A 164 7.22 -3.23 1.42
C ASP A 164 5.93 -3.30 0.57
N PHE A 165 5.68 -2.29 -0.26
CA PHE A 165 4.57 -2.29 -1.21
C PHE A 165 4.64 -3.47 -2.19
N PHE A 166 5.82 -3.75 -2.79
CA PHE A 166 5.98 -4.81 -3.77
C PHE A 166 5.90 -6.23 -3.17
N ILE A 167 6.11 -6.42 -1.87
CA ILE A 167 5.79 -7.69 -1.20
C ILE A 167 4.31 -8.02 -1.43
N LEU A 168 3.42 -7.09 -1.08
CA LEU A 168 1.97 -7.28 -1.23
C LEU A 168 1.57 -7.37 -2.71
N TYR A 169 2.13 -6.51 -3.55
CA TYR A 169 1.82 -6.46 -4.97
C TYR A 169 2.08 -7.81 -5.66
N TYR A 170 3.31 -8.32 -5.56
CA TYR A 170 3.68 -9.55 -6.23
C TYR A 170 3.08 -10.81 -5.60
N ALA A 171 2.87 -10.84 -4.29
CA ALA A 171 2.30 -11.99 -3.61
C ALA A 171 0.77 -12.09 -3.75
N SER A 172 0.05 -10.96 -3.95
CA SER A 172 -1.42 -10.95 -3.98
C SER A 172 -2.01 -11.09 -5.38
N LEU A 173 -1.23 -10.87 -6.43
CA LEU A 173 -1.70 -10.99 -7.81
C LEU A 173 -1.54 -12.42 -8.33
N PRO A 174 -2.47 -12.92 -9.17
CA PRO A 174 -2.24 -14.12 -9.96
C PRO A 174 -1.04 -13.94 -10.91
N GLU A 175 -0.30 -15.01 -11.23
CA GLU A 175 0.83 -14.98 -12.17
C GLU A 175 0.45 -14.35 -13.53
N ALA A 176 -0.74 -14.68 -14.05
CA ALA A 176 -1.25 -14.11 -15.29
C ALA A 176 -1.47 -12.58 -15.24
N MET A 177 -1.52 -12.00 -14.03
CA MET A 177 -1.64 -10.55 -13.79
C MET A 177 -0.32 -9.93 -13.30
N GLY A 178 0.77 -10.68 -13.33
CA GLY A 178 2.10 -10.22 -12.94
C GLY A 178 2.47 -10.51 -11.49
N GLY A 179 1.76 -11.42 -10.82
CA GLY A 179 2.16 -11.95 -9.52
C GLY A 179 3.42 -12.80 -9.64
N ASP A 180 4.30 -12.72 -8.66
CA ASP A 180 5.59 -13.45 -8.62
C ASP A 180 6.09 -13.56 -7.18
N LEU A 181 6.00 -14.76 -6.61
CA LEU A 181 6.45 -15.00 -5.23
C LEU A 181 7.96 -14.86 -5.05
N ALA A 182 8.75 -15.11 -6.09
CA ALA A 182 10.20 -14.93 -6.01
C ALA A 182 10.55 -13.44 -5.92
N LEU A 183 9.93 -12.60 -6.74
CA LEU A 183 10.06 -11.15 -6.63
C LEU A 183 9.51 -10.61 -5.30
N ALA A 184 8.38 -11.13 -4.83
CA ALA A 184 7.86 -10.75 -3.50
C ALA A 184 8.90 -11.01 -2.40
N LYS A 185 9.59 -12.16 -2.46
CA LYS A 185 10.65 -12.53 -1.52
C LYS A 185 11.86 -11.60 -1.62
N GLU A 186 12.31 -11.29 -2.83
CA GLU A 186 13.42 -10.35 -3.02
C GLU A 186 13.10 -8.97 -2.44
N HIS A 187 11.89 -8.47 -2.65
CA HIS A 187 11.46 -7.20 -2.06
C HIS A 187 11.34 -7.26 -0.54
N TYR A 188 10.89 -8.40 0.02
CA TYR A 188 10.88 -8.60 1.47
C TYR A 188 12.28 -8.52 2.07
N GLU A 189 13.26 -9.22 1.48
CA GLU A 189 14.64 -9.18 1.93
C GLU A 189 15.25 -7.78 1.82
N ARG A 190 15.02 -7.06 0.71
CA ARG A 190 15.47 -5.67 0.53
C ARG A 190 14.82 -4.71 1.53
N ALA A 191 13.51 -4.85 1.81
CA ALA A 191 12.83 -4.02 2.79
C ALA A 191 13.43 -4.20 4.19
N LEU A 192 13.76 -5.42 4.59
CA LEU A 192 14.43 -5.69 5.86
C LEU A 192 15.85 -5.09 5.91
N GLU A 193 16.62 -5.21 4.83
CA GLU A 193 17.95 -4.64 4.72
C GLU A 193 17.91 -3.10 4.82
N LYS A 194 17.11 -2.43 3.98
CA LYS A 194 17.00 -0.96 3.95
C LYS A 194 16.55 -0.38 5.27
N THR A 195 15.59 -1.02 5.93
CA THR A 195 15.10 -0.58 7.24
C THR A 195 15.99 -1.04 8.39
N ARG A 196 17.03 -1.84 8.13
CA ARG A 196 17.89 -2.47 9.14
C ARG A 196 17.09 -3.22 10.20
N GLY A 197 16.00 -3.85 9.77
CA GLY A 197 15.05 -4.53 10.65
C GLY A 197 14.31 -3.61 11.63
N LEU A 198 14.22 -2.30 11.36
CA LEU A 198 13.51 -1.33 12.22
C LEU A 198 12.09 -1.00 11.73
N SER A 199 11.58 -1.73 10.71
CA SER A 199 10.19 -1.63 10.24
C SER A 199 9.43 -2.93 10.50
N SER A 200 8.27 -2.79 11.15
CA SER A 200 7.35 -3.93 11.38
C SER A 200 6.52 -4.26 10.12
N GLY A 201 6.40 -3.33 9.17
CA GLY A 201 5.59 -3.47 7.96
C GLY A 201 5.93 -4.72 7.14
N PRO A 202 7.18 -4.88 6.67
CA PRO A 202 7.57 -6.02 5.82
C PRO A 202 7.25 -7.38 6.41
N TYR A 203 7.47 -7.57 7.71
CA TYR A 203 7.12 -8.81 8.40
C TYR A 203 5.61 -9.10 8.38
N VAL A 204 4.80 -8.06 8.61
CA VAL A 204 3.32 -8.20 8.58
C VAL A 204 2.84 -8.43 7.16
N SER A 205 3.40 -7.74 6.18
CA SER A 205 3.09 -7.90 4.76
C SER A 205 3.37 -9.33 4.29
N TRP A 206 4.54 -9.87 4.63
CA TRP A 206 4.91 -11.25 4.31
C TRP A 206 3.98 -12.27 4.99
N ALA A 207 3.74 -12.10 6.28
CA ALA A 207 2.85 -12.99 7.03
C ALA A 207 1.45 -13.05 6.41
N GLN A 208 0.89 -11.92 6.00
CA GLN A 208 -0.45 -11.86 5.42
C GLN A 208 -0.52 -12.36 3.98
N ALA A 209 0.39 -11.89 3.13
CA ALA A 209 0.30 -12.13 1.69
C ALA A 209 0.92 -13.47 1.23
N VAL A 210 1.81 -14.03 2.04
CA VAL A 210 2.52 -15.27 1.69
C VAL A 210 2.18 -16.41 2.66
N CYS A 211 2.40 -16.20 3.96
CA CYS A 211 2.27 -17.31 4.92
C CYS A 211 0.82 -17.79 5.07
N ILE A 212 -0.18 -16.90 5.10
CA ILE A 212 -1.59 -17.29 5.20
C ILE A 212 -2.05 -18.10 3.98
N PRO A 213 -1.90 -17.64 2.73
CA PRO A 213 -2.28 -18.43 1.56
C PRO A 213 -1.54 -19.76 1.45
N ALA A 214 -0.26 -19.79 1.83
CA ALA A 214 0.54 -21.02 1.85
C ALA A 214 0.25 -21.95 3.02
N GLN A 215 -0.61 -21.55 3.97
CA GLN A 215 -0.88 -22.28 5.22
C GLN A 215 0.40 -22.58 6.02
N ASN A 216 1.43 -21.70 5.91
CA ASN A 216 2.70 -21.84 6.62
C ASN A 216 2.63 -21.13 7.99
N PHE A 217 2.01 -21.81 8.97
CA PHE A 217 1.82 -21.27 10.32
C PHE A 217 3.14 -20.98 11.07
N PRO A 218 4.17 -21.87 11.02
CA PRO A 218 5.45 -21.58 11.68
C PRO A 218 6.11 -20.30 11.18
N GLU A 219 6.16 -20.08 9.87
CA GLU A 219 6.73 -18.85 9.28
C GLU A 219 5.88 -17.62 9.57
N PHE A 220 4.55 -17.74 9.53
CA PHE A 220 3.62 -16.69 9.95
C PHE A 220 3.89 -16.23 11.38
N LYS A 221 3.96 -17.16 12.32
CA LYS A 221 4.24 -16.90 13.73
C LYS A 221 5.61 -16.24 13.93
N TYR A 222 6.63 -16.74 13.23
CA TYR A 222 7.97 -16.16 13.25
C TYR A 222 7.94 -14.69 12.82
N ASN A 223 7.40 -14.39 11.64
CA ASN A 223 7.35 -13.03 11.10
C ASN A 223 6.61 -12.06 12.02
N LEU A 224 5.43 -12.44 12.51
CA LEU A 224 4.67 -11.56 13.39
C LEU A 224 5.36 -11.36 14.74
N SER A 225 6.07 -12.36 15.24
CA SER A 225 6.88 -12.24 16.46
C SER A 225 8.05 -11.27 16.26
N GLU A 226 8.74 -11.31 15.10
CA GLU A 226 9.80 -10.36 14.76
C GLU A 226 9.24 -8.93 14.65
N ALA A 227 8.08 -8.74 14.00
CA ALA A 227 7.41 -7.44 13.95
C ALA A 227 7.16 -6.85 15.34
N LEU A 228 6.75 -7.68 16.31
CA LEU A 228 6.44 -7.25 17.67
C LEU A 228 7.68 -6.94 18.52
N LYS A 229 8.86 -7.48 18.20
CA LYS A 229 10.13 -7.20 18.90
C LYS A 229 10.68 -5.81 18.58
N ILE A 230 10.24 -5.19 17.48
CA ILE A 230 10.77 -3.91 17.04
C ILE A 230 10.41 -2.79 18.02
N ASN A 231 11.43 -2.07 18.49
CA ASN A 231 11.21 -0.89 19.31
C ASN A 231 10.81 0.31 18.44
N VAL A 232 9.53 0.64 18.47
CA VAL A 232 8.92 1.71 17.65
C VAL A 232 9.53 3.10 17.89
N ASN A 233 10.25 3.31 18.98
CA ASN A 233 10.89 4.59 19.29
C ASN A 233 12.29 4.73 18.67
N LYS A 234 12.88 3.65 18.11
CA LYS A 234 14.19 3.71 17.45
C LYS A 234 14.14 4.38 16.07
N ASN A 235 12.97 4.40 15.44
CA ASN A 235 12.75 5.11 14.18
C ASN A 235 11.53 6.03 14.31
N PRO A 236 11.71 7.30 14.77
CA PRO A 236 10.60 8.23 15.00
C PRO A 236 9.80 8.56 13.74
N SER A 237 10.45 8.60 12.57
CA SER A 237 9.79 8.88 11.29
C SER A 237 8.80 7.78 10.90
N ASN A 238 9.07 6.53 11.27
CA ASN A 238 8.23 5.36 10.98
C ASN A 238 7.41 4.89 12.20
N LYS A 239 7.42 5.64 13.30
CA LYS A 239 6.79 5.22 14.57
C LYS A 239 5.32 4.89 14.41
N LEU A 240 4.54 5.74 13.74
CA LEU A 240 3.10 5.51 13.55
C LEU A 240 2.85 4.21 12.77
N LEU A 241 3.56 4.01 11.67
CA LEU A 241 3.40 2.82 10.84
C LEU A 241 3.79 1.56 11.60
N ASN A 242 4.89 1.59 12.37
CA ASN A 242 5.28 0.48 13.23
C ASN A 242 4.22 0.15 14.29
N VAL A 243 3.62 1.16 14.94
CA VAL A 243 2.55 0.93 15.93
C VAL A 243 1.33 0.28 15.27
N LEU A 244 0.94 0.72 14.09
CA LEU A 244 -0.18 0.15 13.35
C LEU A 244 0.11 -1.29 12.90
N ALA A 245 1.31 -1.53 12.37
CA ALA A 245 1.75 -2.87 11.97
C ALA A 245 1.79 -3.83 13.17
N GLN A 246 2.33 -3.40 14.31
CA GLN A 246 2.35 -4.22 15.53
C GLN A 246 0.94 -4.50 16.08
N ARG A 247 0.02 -3.54 15.98
CA ARG A 247 -1.39 -3.78 16.34
C ARG A 247 -2.01 -4.86 15.45
N LYS A 248 -1.75 -4.78 14.15
CA LYS A 248 -2.20 -5.79 13.19
C LYS A 248 -1.56 -7.15 13.45
N ALA A 249 -0.25 -7.19 13.76
CA ALA A 249 0.47 -8.42 14.09
C ALA A 249 -0.14 -9.14 15.31
N ARG A 250 -0.45 -8.40 16.38
CA ARG A 250 -1.13 -8.98 17.56
C ARG A 250 -2.47 -9.57 17.19
N TYR A 251 -3.31 -8.80 16.47
CA TYR A 251 -4.61 -9.29 16.06
C TYR A 251 -4.51 -10.57 15.23
N LEU A 252 -3.57 -10.63 14.29
CA LEU A 252 -3.37 -11.81 13.45
C LEU A 252 -2.91 -13.04 14.25
N LEU A 253 -2.03 -12.85 15.24
CA LEU A 253 -1.61 -13.93 16.14
C LEU A 253 -2.73 -14.40 17.06
N ASP A 254 -3.48 -13.46 17.64
CA ASP A 254 -4.57 -13.77 18.56
C ASP A 254 -5.77 -14.46 17.87
N ASN A 255 -5.85 -14.37 16.53
CA ASN A 255 -6.93 -14.93 15.73
C ASN A 255 -6.39 -15.87 14.62
N ALA A 256 -5.27 -16.53 14.85
CA ALA A 256 -4.63 -17.39 13.85
C ALA A 256 -5.54 -18.53 13.37
N ASP A 257 -6.39 -19.04 14.25
CA ASP A 257 -7.41 -20.07 13.98
C ASP A 257 -8.43 -19.67 12.90
N ILE A 258 -8.61 -18.37 12.64
CA ILE A 258 -9.43 -17.87 11.53
C ILE A 258 -8.76 -18.09 10.18
N TYR A 259 -7.43 -18.10 10.15
CA TYR A 259 -6.63 -18.09 8.92
C TYR A 259 -5.99 -19.44 8.59
N PHE A 260 -5.77 -20.29 9.61
CA PHE A 260 -5.09 -21.58 9.45
C PHE A 260 -5.99 -22.73 9.84
N ILE A 261 -5.91 -23.80 9.04
CA ILE A 261 -6.63 -25.06 9.30
C ILE A 261 -6.00 -25.81 10.48
N ASP A 262 -4.68 -25.74 10.58
CA ASP A 262 -3.90 -26.32 11.67
C ASP A 262 -2.95 -25.27 12.25
N THR A 263 -3.01 -25.08 13.56
CA THR A 263 -2.16 -24.15 14.32
C THR A 263 -1.16 -24.88 15.23
N ASP A 264 -1.06 -26.21 15.10
CA ASP A 264 -0.06 -26.97 15.84
C ASP A 264 1.34 -26.69 15.28
N ASP A 265 2.26 -26.29 16.17
CA ASP A 265 3.68 -26.02 15.87
C ASP A 265 4.48 -27.31 15.56
N ARG A 266 3.85 -28.41 15.22
CA ARG A 266 4.56 -29.64 14.89
C ARG A 266 5.34 -29.42 13.60
N GLU A 267 6.66 -29.34 13.75
CA GLU A 267 7.61 -29.42 12.65
C GLU A 267 7.22 -30.61 11.77
N GLN A 268 6.96 -30.35 10.50
CA GLN A 268 6.89 -31.42 9.52
C GLN A 268 8.33 -31.92 9.37
N GLU A 269 8.60 -33.09 9.97
CA GLU A 269 9.83 -33.85 9.75
C GLU A 269 10.02 -34.22 8.27
#